data_dd5ba2cb30b99d27431f9820d13e6e6e
#
_entry.id   dd5ba2cb30b99d27431f9820d13e6e6e
#
_cell.length_a   1.000
_cell.length_b   1.000
_cell.length_c   1.000
_cell.angle_alpha   90.00
_cell.angle_beta   90.00
_cell.angle_gamma   90.00
#
_symmetry.space_group_name_H-M   'P 1'
#
loop_
_entity.id
_entity.type
_entity.pdbx_description
1 polymer ?
#
loop_
_entity_poly.entity_id
_entity_poly.type
_entity_poly.pdbx_seq_one_letter_code
_entity_poly.pdbx_strand_id
1 'polypeptide(L)'
;MAISPSDIVLTGRVAVVTGGGSGIGRGIAAGLVAFGAAVAIWERDPETCMQTAESLGILGITTDVRDGNQVDAALQRTETELGVASILVNNAGGVFSSPLLETSENGWDALYRANLGHVLLCTQRIARRLVAAGLPGSIVNLTSIEGVRAAPGYAAYAAAKAGVISYTKTAALELAPHGVRVNAIAPDITLTEGLELLAGGAEMTGIGNVVPLGRPGRVDEIASVAVFLASNMSSYLTGQTLHVDGGTHAAGGWHHGSRTGDYRLG
;
A
#
# COMPACT_ATOMS: atom_id res chain seq x y z
N MET A 1 23.59 -0.96 19.52
CA MET A 1 23.41 -2.41 19.22
C MET A 1 23.74 -2.62 17.76
N ALA A 2 24.39 -3.72 17.40
CA ALA A 2 24.65 -4.05 16.00
C ALA A 2 23.36 -4.59 15.35
N ILE A 3 23.15 -4.31 14.07
CA ILE A 3 22.05 -4.88 13.27
C ILE A 3 22.16 -6.41 13.26
N SER A 4 21.01 -7.09 13.31
CA SER A 4 20.94 -8.54 13.29
C SER A 4 19.81 -9.04 12.39
N PRO A 5 19.84 -10.28 11.90
CA PRO A 5 18.72 -10.86 11.13
C PRO A 5 17.38 -10.86 11.88
N SER A 6 17.39 -10.84 13.21
CA SER A 6 16.16 -10.76 13.99
C SER A 6 15.44 -9.40 13.90
N ASP A 7 16.13 -8.35 13.43
CA ASP A 7 15.51 -7.03 13.31
C ASP A 7 14.44 -6.94 12.21
N ILE A 8 14.42 -7.89 11.26
CA ILE A 8 13.36 -7.99 10.26
C ILE A 8 12.19 -8.88 10.68
N VAL A 9 12.36 -9.68 11.74
CA VAL A 9 11.35 -10.63 12.22
C VAL A 9 10.21 -9.88 12.92
N LEU A 10 8.98 -10.28 12.62
CA LEU A 10 7.74 -9.63 13.10
C LEU A 10 6.99 -10.46 14.15
N THR A 11 7.64 -11.48 14.72
CA THR A 11 7.04 -12.31 15.77
C THR A 11 6.53 -11.47 16.94
N GLY A 12 5.28 -11.73 17.36
CA GLY A 12 4.61 -10.96 18.40
C GLY A 12 4.00 -9.61 17.92
N ARG A 13 4.09 -9.31 16.63
CA ARG A 13 3.43 -8.15 16.05
C ARG A 13 2.09 -8.53 15.43
N VAL A 14 1.09 -7.69 15.61
CA VAL A 14 -0.21 -7.80 14.94
C VAL A 14 -0.27 -6.80 13.80
N ALA A 15 -0.63 -7.29 12.62
CA ALA A 15 -0.72 -6.47 11.42
C ALA A 15 -2.14 -6.47 10.85
N VAL A 16 -2.59 -5.30 10.40
CA VAL A 16 -3.81 -5.12 9.59
C VAL A 16 -3.40 -4.71 8.18
N VAL A 17 -3.95 -5.41 7.18
CA VAL A 17 -3.79 -5.06 5.76
C VAL A 17 -5.16 -4.78 5.15
N THR A 18 -5.40 -3.54 4.74
CA THR A 18 -6.65 -3.17 4.05
C THR A 18 -6.59 -3.55 2.57
N GLY A 19 -7.69 -4.06 2.00
CA GLY A 19 -7.71 -4.59 0.64
C GLY A 19 -6.77 -5.80 0.50
N GLY A 20 -6.73 -6.66 1.53
CA GLY A 20 -5.80 -7.78 1.61
C GLY A 20 -6.23 -9.04 0.87
N GLY A 21 -7.39 -9.03 0.21
CA GLY A 21 -7.95 -10.22 -0.47
C GLY A 21 -7.30 -10.54 -1.82
N SER A 22 -6.63 -9.59 -2.46
CA SER A 22 -6.04 -9.79 -3.80
C SER A 22 -4.80 -8.94 -4.04
N GLY A 23 -4.12 -9.15 -5.15
CA GLY A 23 -3.05 -8.33 -5.70
C GLY A 23 -1.95 -7.98 -4.67
N ILE A 24 -1.55 -6.70 -4.64
CA ILE A 24 -0.49 -6.20 -3.76
C ILE A 24 -0.83 -6.45 -2.27
N GLY A 25 -2.09 -6.23 -1.87
CA GLY A 25 -2.51 -6.43 -0.48
C GLY A 25 -2.36 -7.87 0.00
N ARG A 26 -2.77 -8.84 -0.82
CA ARG A 26 -2.58 -10.28 -0.54
C ARG A 26 -1.11 -10.64 -0.44
N GLY A 27 -0.28 -10.12 -1.35
CA GLY A 27 1.16 -10.37 -1.30
C GLY A 27 1.82 -9.77 -0.06
N ILE A 28 1.42 -8.57 0.36
CA ILE A 28 1.91 -7.96 1.60
C ILE A 28 1.48 -8.79 2.81
N ALA A 29 0.20 -9.24 2.87
CA ALA A 29 -0.28 -10.10 3.95
C ALA A 29 0.55 -11.39 4.03
N ALA A 30 0.80 -12.07 2.90
CA ALA A 30 1.65 -13.25 2.83
C ALA A 30 3.08 -12.97 3.31
N GLY A 31 3.67 -11.84 2.90
CA GLY A 31 4.99 -11.42 3.35
C GLY A 31 5.05 -11.21 4.87
N LEU A 32 4.08 -10.50 5.44
CA LEU A 32 4.02 -10.25 6.89
C LEU A 32 3.88 -11.56 7.69
N VAL A 33 3.06 -12.52 7.20
CA VAL A 33 2.95 -13.87 7.78
C VAL A 33 4.28 -14.62 7.73
N ALA A 34 4.94 -14.61 6.57
CA ALA A 34 6.22 -15.31 6.39
C ALA A 34 7.32 -14.80 7.34
N PHE A 35 7.24 -13.53 7.77
CA PHE A 35 8.14 -12.93 8.74
C PHE A 35 7.61 -12.95 10.19
N GLY A 36 6.52 -13.69 10.45
CA GLY A 36 6.06 -14.05 11.79
C GLY A 36 5.01 -13.14 12.41
N ALA A 37 4.40 -12.21 11.66
CA ALA A 37 3.30 -11.40 12.16
C ALA A 37 2.00 -12.22 12.25
N ALA A 38 1.17 -11.94 13.26
CA ALA A 38 -0.25 -12.29 13.24
C ALA A 38 -0.99 -11.26 12.36
N VAL A 39 -1.68 -11.73 11.32
CA VAL A 39 -2.23 -10.84 10.28
C VAL A 39 -3.76 -10.90 10.27
N ALA A 40 -4.40 -9.73 10.21
CA ALA A 40 -5.78 -9.56 9.81
C ALA A 40 -5.85 -8.86 8.45
N ILE A 41 -6.65 -9.36 7.54
CA ILE A 41 -7.01 -8.63 6.31
C ILE A 41 -8.42 -8.05 6.46
N TRP A 42 -8.56 -6.79 6.02
CA TRP A 42 -9.85 -6.11 5.91
C TRP A 42 -10.16 -5.96 4.41
N GLU A 43 -11.09 -6.77 3.93
CA GLU A 43 -11.41 -6.85 2.51
C GLU A 43 -12.91 -6.64 2.31
N ARG A 44 -13.29 -5.87 1.30
CA ARG A 44 -14.68 -5.58 1.01
C ARG A 44 -15.43 -6.75 0.37
N ASP A 45 -14.75 -7.47 -0.50
CA ASP A 45 -15.31 -8.64 -1.16
C ASP A 45 -15.23 -9.86 -0.23
N PRO A 46 -16.38 -10.45 0.17
CA PRO A 46 -16.38 -11.54 1.14
C PRO A 46 -15.74 -12.83 0.61
N GLU A 47 -15.81 -13.07 -0.69
CA GLU A 47 -15.27 -14.29 -1.29
C GLU A 47 -13.74 -14.24 -1.31
N THR A 48 -13.15 -13.17 -1.84
CA THR A 48 -11.69 -12.99 -1.85
C THR A 48 -11.13 -12.85 -0.45
N CYS A 49 -11.88 -12.26 0.49
CA CYS A 49 -11.54 -12.21 1.91
C CYS A 49 -11.38 -13.61 2.50
N MET A 50 -12.38 -14.45 2.33
CA MET A 50 -12.40 -15.83 2.84
C MET A 50 -11.30 -16.67 2.20
N GLN A 51 -11.20 -16.68 0.86
CA GLN A 51 -10.20 -17.46 0.13
C GLN A 51 -8.76 -17.13 0.57
N THR A 52 -8.46 -15.83 0.70
CA THR A 52 -7.12 -15.40 1.14
C THR A 52 -6.88 -15.73 2.60
N ALA A 53 -7.86 -15.53 3.47
CA ALA A 53 -7.74 -15.85 4.89
C ALA A 53 -7.47 -17.35 5.11
N GLU A 54 -8.21 -18.21 4.43
CA GLU A 54 -8.01 -19.68 4.48
C GLU A 54 -6.64 -20.09 3.92
N SER A 55 -6.25 -19.54 2.76
CA SER A 55 -5.01 -19.93 2.10
C SER A 55 -3.75 -19.54 2.90
N LEU A 56 -3.81 -18.45 3.65
CA LEU A 56 -2.70 -17.94 4.45
C LEU A 56 -2.80 -18.31 5.94
N GLY A 57 -3.91 -18.88 6.39
CA GLY A 57 -4.14 -19.20 7.80
C GLY A 57 -4.24 -17.94 8.68
N ILE A 58 -4.91 -16.91 8.21
CA ILE A 58 -4.98 -15.58 8.87
C ILE A 58 -6.42 -15.17 9.14
N LEU A 59 -6.61 -14.08 9.89
CA LEU A 59 -7.92 -13.52 10.17
C LEU A 59 -8.45 -12.72 8.97
N GLY A 60 -9.56 -13.16 8.39
CA GLY A 60 -10.30 -12.41 7.37
C GLY A 60 -11.50 -11.68 7.97
N ILE A 61 -11.64 -10.37 7.67
CA ILE A 61 -12.79 -9.57 8.11
C ILE A 61 -13.35 -8.81 6.90
N THR A 62 -14.58 -9.17 6.51
CA THR A 62 -15.27 -8.44 5.44
C THR A 62 -15.56 -7.02 5.92
N THR A 63 -14.96 -6.03 5.26
CA THR A 63 -14.96 -4.63 5.73
C THR A 63 -14.84 -3.67 4.55
N ASP A 64 -15.78 -2.75 4.42
CA ASP A 64 -15.60 -1.57 3.58
C ASP A 64 -14.90 -0.47 4.39
N VAL A 65 -13.62 -0.28 4.11
CA VAL A 65 -12.78 0.71 4.82
C VAL A 65 -13.17 2.18 4.57
N ARG A 66 -14.13 2.43 3.67
CA ARG A 66 -14.73 3.76 3.44
C ARG A 66 -15.83 4.09 4.44
N ASP A 67 -16.28 3.09 5.23
CA ASP A 67 -17.26 3.20 6.28
C ASP A 67 -16.60 3.14 7.66
N GLY A 68 -16.64 4.26 8.39
CA GLY A 68 -16.01 4.35 9.70
C GLY A 68 -16.57 3.36 10.73
N ASN A 69 -17.87 3.01 10.68
CA ASN A 69 -18.47 2.05 11.61
C ASN A 69 -17.96 0.63 11.34
N GLN A 70 -17.82 0.26 10.06
CA GLN A 70 -17.24 -1.05 9.70
C GLN A 70 -15.77 -1.13 10.10
N VAL A 71 -15.00 -0.04 9.94
CA VAL A 71 -13.60 0.03 10.39
C VAL A 71 -13.51 -0.13 11.91
N ASP A 72 -14.39 0.52 12.68
CA ASP A 72 -14.43 0.37 14.13
C ASP A 72 -14.75 -1.07 14.57
N ALA A 73 -15.72 -1.71 13.92
CA ALA A 73 -16.07 -3.12 14.19
C ALA A 73 -14.93 -4.08 13.80
N ALA A 74 -14.28 -3.86 12.66
CA ALA A 74 -13.16 -4.68 12.21
C ALA A 74 -11.95 -4.52 13.15
N LEU A 75 -11.66 -3.31 13.61
CA LEU A 75 -10.60 -3.07 14.58
C LEU A 75 -10.89 -3.79 15.90
N GLN A 76 -12.10 -3.69 16.42
CA GLN A 76 -12.49 -4.37 17.65
C GLN A 76 -12.34 -5.89 17.52
N ARG A 77 -12.77 -6.47 16.39
CA ARG A 77 -12.63 -7.90 16.14
C ARG A 77 -11.15 -8.31 16.04
N THR A 78 -10.33 -7.52 15.34
CA THR A 78 -8.88 -7.75 15.25
C THR A 78 -8.24 -7.76 16.63
N GLU A 79 -8.56 -6.77 17.47
CA GLU A 79 -8.04 -6.67 18.83
C GLU A 79 -8.47 -7.85 19.73
N THR A 80 -9.69 -8.32 19.56
CA THR A 80 -10.21 -9.46 20.35
C THR A 80 -9.52 -10.78 19.96
N GLU A 81 -9.26 -10.99 18.67
CA GLU A 81 -8.72 -12.28 18.19
C GLU A 81 -7.19 -12.31 18.15
N LEU A 82 -6.53 -11.19 17.88
CA LEU A 82 -5.08 -11.12 17.65
C LEU A 82 -4.35 -10.19 18.63
N GLY A 83 -5.05 -9.25 19.24
CA GLY A 83 -4.44 -8.19 20.07
C GLY A 83 -4.30 -6.86 19.33
N VAL A 84 -3.66 -5.88 19.98
CA VAL A 84 -3.52 -4.52 19.45
C VAL A 84 -2.68 -4.52 18.17
N ALA A 85 -3.25 -3.98 17.10
CA ALA A 85 -2.57 -3.86 15.82
C ALA A 85 -1.41 -2.87 15.90
N SER A 86 -0.18 -3.37 15.83
CA SER A 86 1.04 -2.56 15.85
C SER A 86 1.61 -2.27 14.46
N ILE A 87 1.02 -2.88 13.42
CA ILE A 87 1.34 -2.64 12.01
C ILE A 87 0.03 -2.38 11.28
N LEU A 88 -0.04 -1.29 10.50
CA LEU A 88 -1.12 -1.01 9.57
C LEU A 88 -0.56 -0.86 8.16
N VAL A 89 -1.14 -1.58 7.21
CA VAL A 89 -0.89 -1.36 5.78
C VAL A 89 -2.17 -0.85 5.14
N ASN A 90 -2.21 0.44 4.82
CA ASN A 90 -3.28 1.07 4.05
C ASN A 90 -3.05 0.80 2.56
N ASN A 91 -3.54 -0.36 2.10
CA ASN A 91 -3.38 -0.78 0.71
C ASN A 91 -4.68 -0.67 -0.10
N ALA A 92 -5.86 -0.78 0.52
CA ALA A 92 -7.13 -0.67 -0.18
C ALA A 92 -7.14 0.52 -1.16
N GLY A 93 -7.75 0.33 -2.30
CA GLY A 93 -7.81 1.35 -3.34
C GLY A 93 -8.59 0.86 -4.55
N GLY A 94 -8.73 1.73 -5.51
CA GLY A 94 -9.34 1.42 -6.79
C GLY A 94 -9.11 2.56 -7.77
N VAL A 95 -9.12 2.23 -9.04
CA VAL A 95 -8.89 3.20 -10.11
C VAL A 95 -9.79 2.88 -11.29
N PHE A 96 -10.26 3.92 -11.97
CA PHE A 96 -10.84 3.84 -13.30
C PHE A 96 -10.32 5.02 -14.12
N SER A 97 -10.19 4.80 -15.41
CA SER A 97 -9.80 5.86 -16.35
C SER A 97 -11.03 6.72 -16.69
N SER A 98 -10.86 8.04 -16.60
CA SER A 98 -11.86 9.02 -17.03
C SER A 98 -11.14 10.31 -17.45
N PRO A 99 -11.41 10.82 -18.68
CA PRO A 99 -10.89 12.11 -19.08
C PRO A 99 -11.29 13.22 -18.10
N LEU A 100 -10.41 14.20 -17.91
CA LEU A 100 -10.63 15.27 -16.94
C LEU A 100 -11.98 15.98 -17.12
N LEU A 101 -12.37 16.24 -18.35
CA LEU A 101 -13.62 16.96 -18.68
C LEU A 101 -14.89 16.10 -18.53
N GLU A 102 -14.74 14.78 -18.40
CA GLU A 102 -15.86 13.83 -18.33
C GLU A 102 -16.05 13.23 -16.93
N THR A 103 -15.08 13.44 -16.04
CA THR A 103 -15.16 12.89 -14.68
C THR A 103 -16.21 13.63 -13.87
N SER A 104 -17.26 12.92 -13.46
CA SER A 104 -18.33 13.49 -12.62
C SER A 104 -17.87 13.75 -11.19
N GLU A 105 -18.58 14.63 -10.46
CA GLU A 105 -18.35 14.87 -9.01
C GLU A 105 -18.43 13.56 -8.20
N ASN A 106 -19.42 12.70 -8.48
CA ASN A 106 -19.53 11.40 -7.83
C ASN A 106 -18.31 10.50 -8.13
N GLY A 107 -17.77 10.57 -9.33
CA GLY A 107 -16.53 9.86 -9.70
C GLY A 107 -15.32 10.35 -8.91
N TRP A 108 -15.20 11.68 -8.74
CA TRP A 108 -14.17 12.28 -7.89
C TRP A 108 -14.29 11.82 -6.44
N ASP A 109 -15.48 11.90 -5.86
CA ASP A 109 -15.74 11.48 -4.49
C ASP A 109 -15.46 9.99 -4.28
N ALA A 110 -15.85 9.14 -5.22
CA ALA A 110 -15.59 7.71 -5.16
C ALA A 110 -14.08 7.41 -5.12
N LEU A 111 -13.29 8.06 -6.00
CA LEU A 111 -11.84 7.90 -6.04
C LEU A 111 -11.15 8.51 -4.81
N TYR A 112 -11.60 9.66 -4.32
CA TYR A 112 -11.12 10.26 -3.09
C TYR A 112 -11.32 9.32 -1.89
N ARG A 113 -12.55 8.83 -1.69
CA ARG A 113 -12.89 7.93 -0.57
C ARG A 113 -12.14 6.60 -0.65
N ALA A 114 -11.98 6.06 -1.86
CA ALA A 114 -11.32 4.78 -2.07
C ALA A 114 -9.79 4.84 -1.95
N ASN A 115 -9.14 5.99 -2.16
CA ASN A 115 -7.68 6.07 -2.24
C ASN A 115 -7.03 6.98 -1.18
N LEU A 116 -7.77 7.92 -0.58
CA LEU A 116 -7.26 8.81 0.47
C LEU A 116 -8.11 8.77 1.73
N GLY A 117 -9.44 8.86 1.62
CA GLY A 117 -10.32 8.97 2.78
C GLY A 117 -10.16 7.81 3.77
N HIS A 118 -10.10 6.57 3.29
CA HIS A 118 -9.89 5.40 4.14
C HIS A 118 -8.53 5.40 4.85
N VAL A 119 -7.47 5.95 4.22
CA VAL A 119 -6.13 6.04 4.83
C VAL A 119 -6.20 6.86 6.11
N LEU A 120 -6.90 8.00 6.06
CA LEU A 120 -7.11 8.85 7.24
C LEU A 120 -7.93 8.11 8.31
N LEU A 121 -9.03 7.47 7.90
CA LEU A 121 -9.93 6.76 8.82
C LEU A 121 -9.21 5.62 9.57
N CYS A 122 -8.51 4.75 8.85
CA CYS A 122 -7.83 3.60 9.43
C CYS A 122 -6.62 4.04 10.28
N THR A 123 -5.81 4.97 9.77
CA THR A 123 -4.64 5.50 10.49
C THR A 123 -5.05 6.12 11.83
N GLN A 124 -6.05 6.99 11.83
CA GLN A 124 -6.49 7.66 13.07
C GLN A 124 -6.94 6.67 14.13
N ARG A 125 -7.69 5.64 13.75
CA ARG A 125 -8.23 4.64 14.68
C ARG A 125 -7.14 3.78 15.28
N ILE A 126 -6.27 3.23 14.45
CA ILE A 126 -5.15 2.38 14.92
C ILE A 126 -4.15 3.21 15.73
N ALA A 127 -3.81 4.42 15.30
CA ALA A 127 -2.91 5.29 16.05
C ALA A 127 -3.45 5.62 17.46
N ARG A 128 -4.77 5.88 17.57
CA ARG A 128 -5.40 6.09 18.90
C ARG A 128 -5.24 4.88 19.81
N ARG A 129 -5.37 3.65 19.30
CA ARG A 129 -5.18 2.43 20.07
C ARG A 129 -3.73 2.27 20.52
N LEU A 130 -2.78 2.51 19.60
CA LEU A 130 -1.36 2.45 19.91
C LEU A 130 -0.97 3.45 21.00
N VAL A 131 -1.40 4.70 20.87
CA VAL A 131 -1.13 5.75 21.86
C VAL A 131 -1.74 5.40 23.22
N ALA A 132 -3.00 4.96 23.24
CA ALA A 132 -3.67 4.56 24.48
C ALA A 132 -3.01 3.36 25.17
N ALA A 133 -2.45 2.43 24.39
CA ALA A 133 -1.72 1.26 24.89
C ALA A 133 -0.24 1.54 25.23
N GLY A 134 0.29 2.73 24.90
CA GLY A 134 1.71 3.04 25.05
C GLY A 134 2.63 2.17 24.17
N LEU A 135 2.13 1.68 23.04
CA LEU A 135 2.85 0.77 22.15
C LEU A 135 3.41 1.50 20.91
N PRO A 136 4.64 1.18 20.49
CA PRO A 136 5.16 1.66 19.23
C PRO A 136 4.47 0.97 18.05
N GLY A 137 4.48 1.62 16.87
CA GLY A 137 3.84 1.09 15.68
C GLY A 137 4.53 1.44 14.37
N SER A 138 4.08 0.80 13.30
CA SER A 138 4.47 1.13 11.93
C SER A 138 3.23 1.18 11.03
N ILE A 139 3.04 2.31 10.36
CA ILE A 139 1.97 2.52 9.38
C ILE A 139 2.61 2.66 8.00
N VAL A 140 2.15 1.84 7.05
CA VAL A 140 2.63 1.82 5.67
C VAL A 140 1.46 2.17 4.75
N ASN A 141 1.58 3.26 4.01
CA ASN A 141 0.56 3.73 3.10
C ASN A 141 0.92 3.38 1.64
N LEU A 142 0.06 2.68 0.92
CA LEU A 142 0.24 2.45 -0.52
C LEU A 142 -0.24 3.68 -1.29
N THR A 143 0.74 4.41 -1.84
CA THR A 143 0.49 5.47 -2.81
C THR A 143 0.68 4.94 -4.24
N SER A 144 1.23 5.71 -5.14
CA SER A 144 1.57 5.33 -6.51
C SER A 144 2.62 6.30 -7.03
N ILE A 145 3.37 5.89 -8.04
CA ILE A 145 4.19 6.80 -8.85
C ILE A 145 3.33 7.92 -9.47
N GLU A 146 2.04 7.66 -9.73
CA GLU A 146 1.09 8.66 -10.23
C GLU A 146 0.81 9.79 -9.22
N GLY A 147 1.19 9.63 -7.97
CA GLY A 147 1.16 10.70 -6.96
C GLY A 147 2.29 11.73 -7.11
N VAL A 148 3.30 11.47 -7.94
CA VAL A 148 4.47 12.34 -8.14
C VAL A 148 4.71 12.73 -9.61
N ARG A 149 3.94 12.16 -10.54
CA ARG A 149 3.98 12.51 -11.97
C ARG A 149 2.57 12.72 -12.54
N ALA A 150 2.48 13.26 -13.76
CA ALA A 150 1.21 13.39 -14.45
C ALA A 150 0.66 12.03 -14.88
N ALA A 151 -0.67 11.86 -14.75
CA ALA A 151 -1.42 10.67 -15.12
C ALA A 151 -2.65 11.06 -15.95
N PRO A 152 -2.53 11.30 -17.27
CA PRO A 152 -3.66 11.64 -18.13
C PRO A 152 -4.74 10.55 -18.05
N GLY A 153 -6.00 10.96 -17.87
CA GLY A 153 -7.13 10.06 -17.66
C GLY A 153 -7.31 9.56 -16.22
N TYR A 154 -6.42 9.94 -15.28
CA TYR A 154 -6.45 9.49 -13.88
C TYR A 154 -6.31 10.65 -12.88
N ALA A 155 -6.77 11.85 -13.24
CA ALA A 155 -6.53 13.08 -12.47
C ALA A 155 -6.95 12.96 -10.99
N ALA A 156 -8.16 12.45 -10.69
CA ALA A 156 -8.66 12.31 -9.33
C ALA A 156 -7.87 11.25 -8.52
N TYR A 157 -7.49 10.15 -9.16
CA TYR A 157 -6.64 9.12 -8.56
C TYR A 157 -5.25 9.68 -8.22
N ALA A 158 -4.59 10.34 -9.18
CA ALA A 158 -3.28 10.94 -8.98
C ALA A 158 -3.29 11.98 -7.86
N ALA A 159 -4.31 12.85 -7.81
CA ALA A 159 -4.50 13.81 -6.74
C ALA A 159 -4.67 13.13 -5.37
N ALA A 160 -5.47 12.05 -5.29
CA ALA A 160 -5.63 11.29 -4.05
C ALA A 160 -4.31 10.64 -3.60
N LYS A 161 -3.54 10.05 -4.53
CA LYS A 161 -2.24 9.44 -4.24
C LYS A 161 -1.16 10.46 -3.85
N ALA A 162 -1.17 11.66 -4.44
CA ALA A 162 -0.36 12.79 -3.97
C ALA A 162 -0.78 13.23 -2.55
N GLY A 163 -2.08 13.24 -2.26
CA GLY A 163 -2.62 13.48 -0.92
C GLY A 163 -2.10 12.47 0.11
N VAL A 164 -2.00 11.17 -0.24
CA VAL A 164 -1.41 10.14 0.63
C VAL A 164 0.05 10.45 0.95
N ILE A 165 0.84 10.91 -0.02
CA ILE A 165 2.25 11.29 0.19
C ILE A 165 2.36 12.46 1.18
N SER A 166 1.55 13.50 0.99
CA SER A 166 1.53 14.66 1.89
C SER A 166 1.04 14.28 3.30
N TYR A 167 -0.05 13.50 3.38
CA TYR A 167 -0.58 12.99 4.64
C TYR A 167 0.44 12.15 5.41
N THR A 168 1.18 11.28 4.72
CA THR A 168 2.23 10.44 5.32
C THR A 168 3.26 11.28 6.08
N LYS A 169 3.70 12.39 5.50
CA LYS A 169 4.67 13.32 6.14
C LYS A 169 4.11 13.94 7.41
N THR A 170 2.88 14.45 7.34
CA THR A 170 2.22 15.09 8.49
C THR A 170 1.96 14.07 9.61
N ALA A 171 1.36 12.92 9.28
CA ALA A 171 1.09 11.87 10.25
C ALA A 171 2.38 11.32 10.90
N ALA A 172 3.49 11.24 10.15
CA ALA A 172 4.78 10.84 10.66
C ALA A 172 5.29 11.78 11.77
N LEU A 173 5.17 13.10 11.56
CA LEU A 173 5.60 14.09 12.56
C LEU A 173 4.70 14.09 13.79
N GLU A 174 3.38 14.01 13.61
CA GLU A 174 2.43 14.02 14.73
C GLU A 174 2.52 12.75 15.58
N LEU A 175 2.84 11.59 14.98
CA LEU A 175 2.88 10.31 15.67
C LEU A 175 4.27 9.91 16.18
N ALA A 176 5.33 10.57 15.71
CA ALA A 176 6.70 10.27 16.14
C ALA A 176 6.92 10.37 17.68
N PRO A 177 6.35 11.37 18.42
CA PRO A 177 6.47 11.42 19.88
C PRO A 177 5.87 10.20 20.59
N HIS A 178 5.01 9.44 19.91
CA HIS A 178 4.38 8.22 20.44
C HIS A 178 5.09 6.93 19.97
N GLY A 179 6.24 7.04 19.28
CA GLY A 179 6.98 5.89 18.78
C GLY A 179 6.31 5.21 17.57
N VAL A 180 5.36 5.87 16.89
CA VAL A 180 4.70 5.35 15.71
C VAL A 180 5.32 5.97 14.46
N ARG A 181 5.84 5.12 13.57
CA ARG A 181 6.42 5.53 12.29
C ARG A 181 5.35 5.45 11.19
N VAL A 182 5.37 6.40 10.27
CA VAL A 182 4.46 6.41 9.11
C VAL A 182 5.28 6.63 7.84
N ASN A 183 5.22 5.68 6.90
CA ASN A 183 5.91 5.75 5.62
C ASN A 183 4.97 5.36 4.48
N ALA A 184 5.35 5.65 3.26
CA ALA A 184 4.61 5.28 2.08
C ALA A 184 5.45 4.43 1.13
N ILE A 185 4.79 3.58 0.37
CA ILE A 185 5.33 2.86 -0.79
C ILE A 185 4.64 3.40 -2.03
N ALA A 186 5.40 3.76 -3.05
CA ALA A 186 4.91 4.20 -4.35
C ALA A 186 5.27 3.16 -5.43
N PRO A 187 4.42 2.17 -5.69
CA PRO A 187 4.60 1.26 -6.81
C PRO A 187 4.38 1.96 -8.14
N ASP A 188 4.97 1.41 -9.19
CA ASP A 188 4.56 1.61 -10.59
C ASP A 188 3.89 0.33 -11.10
N ILE A 189 4.04 0.00 -12.36
CA ILE A 189 3.46 -1.16 -13.03
C ILE A 189 3.87 -2.43 -12.27
N THR A 190 2.93 -3.00 -11.53
CA THR A 190 3.10 -4.24 -10.76
C THR A 190 2.11 -5.29 -11.24
N LEU A 191 2.60 -6.46 -11.62
CA LEU A 191 1.74 -7.56 -12.10
C LEU A 191 0.79 -8.01 -11.00
N THR A 192 -0.50 -7.80 -11.24
CA THR A 192 -1.62 -8.20 -10.38
C THR A 192 -2.79 -8.63 -11.26
N GLU A 193 -3.70 -9.42 -10.72
CA GLU A 193 -4.94 -9.80 -11.41
C GLU A 193 -5.74 -8.56 -11.85
N GLY A 194 -5.73 -7.49 -11.04
CA GLY A 194 -6.40 -6.22 -11.37
C GLY A 194 -5.75 -5.48 -12.54
N LEU A 195 -4.43 -5.53 -12.67
CA LEU A 195 -3.73 -4.92 -13.81
C LEU A 195 -4.00 -5.69 -15.10
N GLU A 196 -4.03 -7.03 -15.05
CA GLU A 196 -4.37 -7.88 -16.20
C GLU A 196 -5.77 -7.59 -16.72
N LEU A 197 -6.74 -7.38 -15.81
CA LEU A 197 -8.10 -6.97 -16.16
C LEU A 197 -8.15 -5.58 -16.81
N LEU A 198 -7.40 -4.60 -16.28
CA LEU A 198 -7.31 -3.25 -16.85
C LEU A 198 -6.65 -3.24 -18.22
N ALA A 199 -5.66 -4.08 -18.43
CA ALA A 199 -4.99 -4.23 -19.72
C ALA A 199 -5.88 -4.88 -20.81
N GLY A 200 -7.02 -5.50 -20.43
CA GLY A 200 -7.97 -6.09 -21.37
C GLY A 200 -7.37 -7.20 -22.22
N GLY A 201 -6.34 -7.89 -21.75
CA GLY A 201 -5.60 -8.90 -22.52
C GLY A 201 -4.64 -8.32 -23.58
N ALA A 202 -4.46 -7.00 -23.60
CA ALA A 202 -3.42 -6.40 -24.45
C ALA A 202 -2.04 -6.86 -23.96
N GLU A 203 -1.21 -7.37 -24.86
CA GLU A 203 0.20 -7.62 -24.53
C GLU A 203 0.81 -6.31 -23.99
N MET A 204 1.41 -6.37 -22.80
CA MET A 204 2.16 -5.24 -22.23
C MET A 204 3.50 -5.10 -22.95
N THR A 205 3.46 -5.13 -24.29
CA THR A 205 4.61 -4.93 -25.16
C THR A 205 5.12 -3.50 -24.99
N GLY A 206 6.40 -3.35 -24.76
CA GLY A 206 7.02 -2.03 -24.59
C GLY A 206 7.23 -1.57 -23.14
N ILE A 207 6.73 -2.28 -22.12
CA ILE A 207 7.02 -1.97 -20.71
C ILE A 207 8.53 -1.90 -20.46
N GLY A 208 9.29 -2.80 -21.08
CA GLY A 208 10.76 -2.79 -20.99
C GLY A 208 11.43 -1.51 -21.51
N ASN A 209 10.72 -0.72 -22.31
CA ASN A 209 11.23 0.57 -22.80
C ASN A 209 10.96 1.71 -21.79
N VAL A 210 9.94 1.56 -20.94
CA VAL A 210 9.51 2.57 -19.96
C VAL A 210 10.12 2.32 -18.60
N VAL A 211 10.20 1.04 -18.18
CA VAL A 211 10.77 0.66 -16.89
C VAL A 211 12.26 0.38 -17.07
N PRO A 212 13.17 1.14 -16.41
CA PRO A 212 14.62 0.93 -16.55
C PRO A 212 15.12 -0.48 -16.26
N LEU A 213 14.50 -1.21 -15.31
CA LEU A 213 14.80 -2.63 -15.04
C LEU A 213 14.26 -3.59 -16.12
N GLY A 214 13.63 -3.09 -17.19
CA GLY A 214 13.19 -3.86 -18.36
C GLY A 214 11.97 -4.75 -18.15
N ARG A 215 11.31 -4.69 -17.02
CA ARG A 215 10.14 -5.52 -16.69
C ARG A 215 9.21 -4.85 -15.69
N PRO A 216 7.93 -5.27 -15.62
CA PRO A 216 7.06 -4.85 -14.53
C PRO A 216 7.55 -5.41 -13.18
N GLY A 217 7.13 -4.77 -12.09
CA GLY A 217 7.33 -5.28 -10.74
C GLY A 217 6.45 -6.49 -10.45
N ARG A 218 6.85 -7.27 -9.45
CA ARG A 218 6.07 -8.37 -8.90
C ARG A 218 5.53 -7.97 -7.52
N VAL A 219 4.45 -8.62 -7.11
CA VAL A 219 3.79 -8.37 -5.82
C VAL A 219 4.75 -8.61 -4.64
N ASP A 220 5.60 -9.63 -4.72
CA ASP A 220 6.60 -9.96 -3.70
C ASP A 220 7.67 -8.87 -3.53
N GLU A 221 7.97 -8.09 -4.59
CA GLU A 221 8.91 -6.97 -4.51
C GLU A 221 8.31 -5.79 -3.73
N ILE A 222 7.01 -5.55 -3.85
CA ILE A 222 6.31 -4.56 -3.01
C ILE A 222 6.19 -5.07 -1.57
N ALA A 223 5.86 -6.35 -1.39
CA ALA A 223 5.73 -6.98 -0.08
C ALA A 223 7.04 -6.92 0.73
N SER A 224 8.20 -7.12 0.08
CA SER A 224 9.51 -7.06 0.73
C SER A 224 9.77 -5.69 1.36
N VAL A 225 9.40 -4.60 0.67
CA VAL A 225 9.53 -3.23 1.19
C VAL A 225 8.52 -2.98 2.32
N ALA A 226 7.31 -3.53 2.24
CA ALA A 226 6.32 -3.43 3.31
C ALA A 226 6.80 -4.13 4.59
N VAL A 227 7.37 -5.33 4.48
CA VAL A 227 8.00 -6.06 5.61
C VAL A 227 9.15 -5.27 6.20
N PHE A 228 10.05 -4.72 5.37
CA PHE A 228 11.13 -3.86 5.83
C PHE A 228 10.60 -2.65 6.61
N LEU A 229 9.61 -1.94 6.08
CA LEU A 229 9.01 -0.78 6.76
C LEU A 229 8.25 -1.15 8.03
N ALA A 230 7.68 -2.34 8.11
CA ALA A 230 7.02 -2.86 9.31
C ALA A 230 8.01 -3.23 10.41
N SER A 231 9.24 -3.58 10.07
CA SER A 231 10.25 -4.15 10.96
C SER A 231 11.13 -3.12 11.68
N ASN A 232 11.99 -3.59 12.59
CA ASN A 232 12.98 -2.77 13.27
C ASN A 232 14.15 -2.34 12.35
N MET A 233 14.31 -2.99 11.19
CA MET A 233 15.29 -2.59 10.17
C MET A 233 15.07 -1.15 9.68
N SER A 234 13.84 -0.64 9.78
CA SER A 234 13.47 0.72 9.40
C SER A 234 13.18 1.63 10.61
N SER A 235 13.74 1.31 11.78
CA SER A 235 13.45 2.01 13.05
C SER A 235 13.73 3.52 13.03
N TYR A 236 14.60 4.00 12.13
CA TYR A 236 14.92 5.43 11.98
C TYR A 236 14.32 6.05 10.71
N LEU A 237 13.34 5.36 10.09
CA LEU A 237 12.63 5.83 8.89
C LEU A 237 11.19 6.22 9.24
N THR A 238 10.85 7.51 9.07
CA THR A 238 9.48 8.03 9.17
C THR A 238 9.29 9.18 8.22
N GLY A 239 8.08 9.36 7.67
CA GLY A 239 7.73 10.41 6.71
C GLY A 239 8.26 10.20 5.28
N GLN A 240 8.81 9.03 4.97
CA GLN A 240 9.42 8.74 3.67
C GLN A 240 8.41 8.11 2.70
N THR A 241 8.61 8.36 1.41
CA THR A 241 7.95 7.63 0.32
C THR A 241 9.02 6.87 -0.45
N LEU A 242 8.93 5.55 -0.43
CA LEU A 242 9.85 4.66 -1.16
C LEU A 242 9.24 4.29 -2.51
N HIS A 243 9.88 4.68 -3.59
CA HIS A 243 9.48 4.28 -4.94
C HIS A 243 9.96 2.86 -5.21
N VAL A 244 9.01 1.96 -5.54
CA VAL A 244 9.27 0.56 -5.90
C VAL A 244 8.74 0.38 -7.33
N ASP A 245 9.49 0.88 -8.29
CA ASP A 245 9.03 1.25 -9.62
C ASP A 245 9.99 0.83 -10.75
N GLY A 246 11.00 0.04 -10.43
CA GLY A 246 11.99 -0.39 -11.42
C GLY A 246 12.84 0.77 -11.99
N GLY A 247 12.83 1.94 -11.34
CA GLY A 247 13.59 3.13 -11.75
C GLY A 247 12.80 4.15 -12.58
N THR A 248 11.50 3.95 -12.80
CA THR A 248 10.68 4.82 -13.67
C THR A 248 10.65 6.26 -13.14
N HIS A 249 10.53 6.46 -11.83
CA HIS A 249 10.58 7.80 -11.23
C HIS A 249 11.92 8.49 -11.47
N ALA A 250 13.02 7.75 -11.30
CA ALA A 250 14.36 8.28 -11.50
C ALA A 250 14.64 8.60 -12.98
N ALA A 251 14.01 7.88 -13.89
CA ALA A 251 14.20 8.06 -15.33
C ALA A 251 13.76 9.44 -15.83
N GLY A 252 12.70 10.04 -15.26
CA GLY A 252 12.33 11.43 -15.51
C GLY A 252 12.08 11.78 -16.99
N GLY A 253 11.57 10.85 -17.79
CA GLY A 253 11.35 11.01 -19.23
C GLY A 253 12.45 10.38 -20.10
N TRP A 254 13.52 9.88 -19.53
CA TRP A 254 14.49 9.07 -20.25
C TRP A 254 13.93 7.65 -20.44
N HIS A 255 14.07 7.09 -21.63
CA HIS A 255 13.63 5.74 -21.94
C HIS A 255 14.68 4.94 -22.70
N HIS A 256 14.63 3.63 -22.57
CA HIS A 256 15.50 2.73 -23.33
C HIS A 256 15.10 2.69 -24.79
N GLY A 257 16.04 2.97 -25.68
CA GLY A 257 15.89 2.72 -27.11
C GLY A 257 15.92 1.22 -27.38
N SER A 258 14.84 0.69 -27.98
CA SER A 258 14.67 -0.75 -28.24
C SER A 258 15.75 -1.42 -29.10
N ARG A 259 16.58 -0.65 -29.79
CA ARG A 259 17.61 -1.15 -30.71
C ARG A 259 19.05 -0.97 -30.25
N THR A 260 19.33 -0.03 -29.35
CA THR A 260 20.73 0.36 -29.02
C THR A 260 21.09 0.14 -27.56
N GLY A 261 20.10 -0.12 -26.70
CA GLY A 261 20.33 -0.17 -25.26
C GLY A 261 20.69 1.19 -24.62
N ASP A 262 20.78 2.25 -25.42
CA ASP A 262 21.10 3.59 -24.94
C ASP A 262 19.87 4.30 -24.42
N TYR A 263 20.02 5.14 -23.38
CA TYR A 263 18.97 6.01 -22.92
C TYR A 263 18.76 7.20 -23.85
N ARG A 264 17.51 7.56 -24.12
CA ARG A 264 17.13 8.71 -24.93
C ARG A 264 16.06 9.50 -24.17
N LEU A 265 16.11 10.83 -24.31
CA LEU A 265 15.04 11.71 -23.88
C LEU A 265 13.92 11.62 -24.92
N GLY A 266 12.70 11.29 -24.48
CA GLY A 266 11.51 11.11 -25.36
C GLY A 266 10.60 12.31 -25.35
#